data_6fff59cc7b8b348703b0a93a4c424a26
#
_entry.id   6fff59cc7b8b348703b0a93a4c424a26
#
_cell.length_a   1.000
_cell.length_b   1.000
_cell.length_c   1.000
_cell.angle_alpha   90.00
_cell.angle_beta   90.00
_cell.angle_gamma   90.00
#
_symmetry.space_group_name_H-M   'P 1'
#
loop_
_entity.id
_entity.type
_entity.pdbx_description
1 polymer ?
#
loop_
_entity_poly.entity_id
_entity_poly.type
_entity_poly.pdbx_seq_one_letter_code
_entity_poly.pdbx_strand_id
1 'polypeptide(L)'
;MLQATNATAMTILTVYVSETLQLNVMWAGIALGVAAALEMPALILIGRMGERHSQLGLIATSCLAGIAYFIGLAFVTGPILLIALQLLNAWSFAGIAGAGLPLFQQMIPRPGLSTGLYMNTRRVGAIVSGPIIAIGSLTTLGQRGIFLTCAVLTLVGLVIITIARRTVPGRS
;
A
#
# COMPACT_ATOMS: atom_id res chain seq x y z
N MET A 1 4.12 -8.86 -1.97
CA MET A 1 4.78 -7.60 -2.31
C MET A 1 3.98 -6.39 -1.81
N LEU A 2 2.77 -6.10 -2.29
CA LEU A 2 1.98 -4.92 -1.91
C LEU A 2 1.71 -4.80 -0.40
N GLN A 3 1.46 -5.91 0.30
CA GLN A 3 1.32 -5.91 1.76
C GLN A 3 2.64 -5.62 2.48
N ALA A 4 3.76 -6.01 1.90
CA ALA A 4 5.08 -5.75 2.47
C ALA A 4 5.46 -4.27 2.36
N THR A 5 5.20 -3.62 1.22
CA THR A 5 5.46 -2.18 1.06
C THR A 5 4.62 -1.33 2.01
N ASN A 6 3.35 -1.71 2.23
CA ASN A 6 2.49 -1.03 3.19
C ASN A 6 2.98 -1.21 4.63
N ALA A 7 3.35 -2.44 5.02
CA ALA A 7 3.92 -2.71 6.35
C ALA A 7 5.23 -1.94 6.58
N THR A 8 6.09 -1.88 5.56
CA THR A 8 7.33 -1.08 5.59
C THR A 8 7.04 0.39 5.85
N ALA A 9 6.10 0.99 5.11
CA ALA A 9 5.75 2.40 5.26
C ALA A 9 5.25 2.71 6.68
N MET A 10 4.35 1.90 7.22
CA MET A 10 3.84 2.08 8.59
C MET A 10 4.94 1.98 9.65
N THR A 11 5.88 1.04 9.48
CA THR A 11 6.98 0.83 10.42
C THR A 11 7.96 2.00 10.42
N ILE A 12 8.31 2.50 9.25
CA ILE A 12 9.37 3.52 9.09
C ILE A 12 8.84 4.96 9.24
N LEU A 13 7.56 5.20 9.02
CA LEU A 13 7.01 6.56 8.97
C LEU A 13 7.34 7.39 10.22
N THR A 14 7.24 6.79 11.40
CA THR A 14 7.51 7.49 12.67
C THR A 14 8.97 7.90 12.77
N VAL A 15 9.88 6.98 12.45
CA VAL A 15 11.34 7.23 12.47
C VAL A 15 11.71 8.25 11.39
N TYR A 16 11.12 8.13 10.21
CA TYR A 16 11.35 9.07 9.11
C TYR A 16 10.93 10.50 9.46
N VAL A 17 9.78 10.68 10.10
CA VAL A 17 9.28 12.00 10.51
C VAL A 17 10.20 12.63 11.55
N SER A 18 10.67 11.86 12.52
CA SER A 18 11.52 12.39 13.59
C SER A 18 12.98 12.58 13.16
N GLU A 19 13.56 11.64 12.43
CA GLU A 19 14.99 11.67 12.14
C GLU A 19 15.32 12.37 10.81
N THR A 20 14.51 12.14 9.77
CA THR A 20 14.80 12.72 8.44
C THR A 20 14.13 14.07 8.24
N LEU A 21 12.86 14.21 8.64
CA LEU A 21 12.13 15.46 8.50
C LEU A 21 12.37 16.42 9.66
N GLN A 22 13.00 15.96 10.76
CA GLN A 22 13.25 16.75 11.98
C GLN A 22 11.96 17.39 12.53
N LEU A 23 10.82 16.71 12.34
CA LEU A 23 9.52 17.14 12.83
C LEU A 23 9.20 16.45 14.17
N ASN A 24 8.33 17.06 14.96
CA ASN A 24 7.82 16.42 16.17
C ASN A 24 7.11 15.11 15.82
N VAL A 25 7.39 14.05 16.58
CA VAL A 25 6.79 12.70 16.42
C VAL A 25 5.26 12.75 16.41
N MET A 26 4.67 13.76 17.02
CA MET A 26 3.22 14.00 16.99
C MET A 26 2.67 14.07 15.54
N TRP A 27 3.44 14.61 14.59
CA TRP A 27 3.03 14.67 13.18
C TRP A 27 2.92 13.28 12.54
N ALA A 28 3.76 12.33 12.94
CA ALA A 28 3.62 10.94 12.51
C ALA A 28 2.32 10.33 13.03
N GLY A 29 1.99 10.57 14.32
CA GLY A 29 0.73 10.13 14.90
C GLY A 29 -0.49 10.73 14.20
N ILE A 30 -0.46 12.04 13.91
CA ILE A 30 -1.52 12.73 13.16
C ILE A 30 -1.65 12.12 11.75
N ALA A 31 -0.54 11.92 11.03
CA ALA A 31 -0.56 11.34 9.70
C ALA A 31 -1.17 9.94 9.69
N LEU A 32 -0.79 9.07 10.64
CA LEU A 32 -1.36 7.73 10.77
C LEU A 32 -2.85 7.78 11.16
N GLY A 33 -3.25 8.69 12.04
CA GLY A 33 -4.65 8.88 12.41
C GLY A 33 -5.51 9.35 11.22
N VAL A 34 -5.01 10.31 10.44
CA VAL A 34 -5.65 10.79 9.21
C VAL A 34 -5.74 9.67 8.18
N ALA A 35 -4.68 8.87 8.01
CA ALA A 35 -4.69 7.70 7.13
C ALA A 35 -5.83 6.74 7.52
N ALA A 36 -5.89 6.33 8.79
CA ALA A 36 -6.91 5.42 9.30
C ALA A 36 -8.34 6.00 9.14
N ALA A 37 -8.52 7.30 9.38
CA ALA A 37 -9.81 7.97 9.18
C ALA A 37 -10.24 7.98 7.69
N LEU A 38 -9.30 8.16 6.78
CA LEU A 38 -9.56 8.17 5.33
C LEU A 38 -9.72 6.75 4.76
N GLU A 39 -9.12 5.73 5.37
CA GLU A 39 -9.26 4.33 4.95
C GLU A 39 -10.70 3.84 5.03
N MET A 40 -11.46 4.25 6.05
CA MET A 40 -12.86 3.82 6.22
C MET A 40 -13.75 4.22 5.03
N PRO A 41 -13.85 5.50 4.64
CA PRO A 41 -14.64 5.89 3.47
C PRO A 41 -14.06 5.34 2.16
N ALA A 42 -12.73 5.21 2.06
CA ALA A 42 -12.09 4.63 0.88
C ALA A 42 -12.46 3.15 0.71
N LEU A 43 -12.50 2.36 1.79
CA LEU A 43 -12.94 0.96 1.74
C LEU A 43 -14.41 0.83 1.31
N ILE A 44 -15.29 1.70 1.80
CA ILE A 44 -16.70 1.71 1.38
C ILE A 44 -16.81 2.02 -0.11
N LEU A 45 -16.05 3.01 -0.58
CA LEU A 45 -16.04 3.42 -1.99
C LEU A 45 -15.50 2.30 -2.89
N ILE A 46 -14.37 1.70 -2.52
CA ILE A 46 -13.78 0.56 -3.25
C ILE A 46 -14.74 -0.64 -3.25
N GLY A 47 -15.43 -0.93 -2.14
CA GLY A 47 -16.44 -1.98 -2.08
C GLY A 47 -17.55 -1.76 -3.10
N ARG A 48 -18.14 -0.56 -3.14
CA ARG A 48 -19.17 -0.19 -4.13
C ARG A 48 -18.66 -0.22 -5.57
N MET A 49 -17.43 0.24 -5.80
CA MET A 49 -16.81 0.20 -7.12
C MET A 49 -16.52 -1.24 -7.56
N GLY A 50 -16.24 -2.15 -6.63
CA GLY A 50 -15.99 -3.57 -6.89
C GLY A 50 -17.21 -4.31 -7.46
N GLU A 51 -18.44 -3.77 -7.26
CA GLU A 51 -19.66 -4.31 -7.87
C GLU A 51 -19.76 -3.99 -9.37
N ARG A 52 -19.10 -2.91 -9.82
CA ARG A 52 -19.19 -2.39 -11.20
C ARG A 52 -17.90 -2.52 -11.99
N HIS A 53 -16.78 -2.69 -11.32
CA HIS A 53 -15.45 -2.69 -11.93
C HIS A 53 -14.69 -3.98 -11.57
N SER A 54 -13.77 -4.39 -12.43
CA SER A 54 -12.93 -5.57 -12.15
C SER A 54 -12.04 -5.36 -10.93
N GLN A 55 -11.95 -6.36 -10.06
CA GLN A 55 -11.08 -6.33 -8.87
C GLN A 55 -9.62 -6.03 -9.23
N LEU A 56 -9.11 -6.63 -10.31
CA LEU A 56 -7.76 -6.35 -10.82
C LEU A 56 -7.60 -4.89 -11.27
N GLY A 57 -8.65 -4.27 -11.80
CA GLY A 57 -8.65 -2.85 -12.16
C GLY A 57 -8.51 -1.95 -10.94
N LEU A 58 -9.26 -2.24 -9.89
CA LEU A 58 -9.19 -1.49 -8.63
C LEU A 58 -7.81 -1.63 -7.97
N ILE A 59 -7.24 -2.84 -7.95
CA ILE A 59 -5.88 -3.04 -7.43
C ILE A 59 -4.85 -2.28 -8.28
N ALA A 60 -5.02 -2.21 -9.61
CA ALA A 60 -4.10 -1.45 -10.46
C ALA A 60 -4.14 0.06 -10.16
N THR A 61 -5.32 0.67 -9.97
CA THR A 61 -5.42 2.09 -9.57
C THR A 61 -4.82 2.32 -8.19
N SER A 62 -4.95 1.36 -7.29
CA SER A 62 -4.37 1.41 -5.95
C SER A 62 -2.85 1.31 -5.97
N CYS A 63 -2.28 0.53 -6.88
CA CYS A 63 -0.84 0.50 -7.11
C CYS A 63 -0.32 1.85 -7.63
N LEU A 64 -1.04 2.51 -8.55
CA LEU A 64 -0.66 3.84 -9.03
C LEU A 64 -0.68 4.87 -7.90
N ALA A 65 -1.71 4.87 -7.06
CA ALA A 65 -1.78 5.73 -5.88
C ALA A 65 -0.63 5.42 -4.90
N GLY A 66 -0.32 4.13 -4.69
CA GLY A 66 0.79 3.71 -3.83
C GLY A 66 2.16 4.16 -4.36
N ILE A 67 2.40 4.07 -5.66
CA ILE A 67 3.63 4.58 -6.28
C ILE A 67 3.75 6.09 -6.06
N ALA A 68 2.68 6.84 -6.33
CA ALA A 68 2.65 8.29 -6.10
C ALA A 68 2.87 8.64 -4.62
N TYR A 69 2.27 7.87 -3.69
CA TYR A 69 2.48 8.02 -2.26
C TYR A 69 3.93 7.81 -1.85
N PHE A 70 4.56 6.71 -2.27
CA PHE A 70 5.95 6.41 -1.90
C PHE A 70 6.94 7.40 -2.51
N ILE A 71 6.75 7.81 -3.75
CA ILE A 71 7.55 8.86 -4.38
C ILE A 71 7.34 10.18 -3.61
N GLY A 72 6.10 10.54 -3.31
CA GLY A 72 5.78 11.72 -2.53
C GLY A 72 6.47 11.74 -1.17
N LEU A 73 6.47 10.59 -0.45
CA LEU A 73 7.17 10.47 0.84
C LEU A 73 8.69 10.65 0.71
N ALA A 74 9.30 10.15 -0.36
CA ALA A 74 10.75 10.31 -0.57
C ALA A 74 11.16 11.79 -0.72
N PHE A 75 10.24 12.65 -1.20
CA PHE A 75 10.49 14.07 -1.45
C PHE A 75 9.71 15.02 -0.51
N VAL A 76 8.99 14.48 0.48
CA VAL A 76 8.25 15.31 1.42
C VAL A 76 9.19 16.17 2.26
N THR A 77 8.82 17.44 2.46
CA THR A 77 9.63 18.43 3.20
C THR A 77 8.89 19.05 4.38
N GLY A 78 7.59 18.81 4.53
CA GLY A 78 6.82 19.45 5.59
C GLY A 78 5.56 18.68 5.99
N PRO A 79 4.93 19.07 7.13
CA PRO A 79 3.82 18.33 7.71
C PRO A 79 2.53 18.39 6.86
N ILE A 80 2.28 19.50 6.16
CA ILE A 80 1.08 19.64 5.32
C ILE A 80 1.10 18.64 4.17
N LEU A 81 2.23 18.52 3.47
CA LEU A 81 2.38 17.57 2.38
C LEU A 81 2.33 16.13 2.90
N LEU A 82 2.92 15.87 4.07
CA LEU A 82 2.85 14.57 4.72
C LEU A 82 1.40 14.13 4.96
N ILE A 83 0.54 15.04 5.45
CA ILE A 83 -0.89 14.76 5.68
C ILE A 83 -1.64 14.60 4.35
N ALA A 84 -1.38 15.45 3.36
CA ALA A 84 -2.01 15.36 2.04
C ALA A 84 -1.73 14.01 1.35
N LEU A 85 -0.51 13.48 1.50
CA LEU A 85 -0.12 12.17 0.98
C LEU A 85 -0.91 11.01 1.60
N GLN A 86 -1.51 11.19 2.80
CA GLN A 86 -2.31 10.12 3.42
C GLN A 86 -3.59 9.81 2.62
N LEU A 87 -4.06 10.72 1.78
CA LEU A 87 -5.17 10.44 0.87
C LEU A 87 -4.77 9.36 -0.17
N LEU A 88 -3.56 9.44 -0.72
CA LEU A 88 -3.03 8.43 -1.64
C LEU A 88 -2.76 7.10 -0.93
N ASN A 89 -2.26 7.17 0.30
CA ASN A 89 -2.06 6.01 1.15
C ASN A 89 -3.38 5.27 1.43
N ALA A 90 -4.41 6.00 1.87
CA ALA A 90 -5.72 5.44 2.15
C ALA A 90 -6.35 4.78 0.91
N TRP A 91 -6.25 5.41 -0.26
CA TRP A 91 -6.73 4.82 -1.52
C TRP A 91 -5.95 3.55 -1.89
N SER A 92 -4.62 3.59 -1.79
CA SER A 92 -3.76 2.44 -2.06
C SER A 92 -4.09 1.26 -1.15
N PHE A 93 -4.18 1.50 0.16
CA PHE A 93 -4.51 0.48 1.13
C PHE A 93 -5.93 -0.08 0.93
N ALA A 94 -6.92 0.79 0.77
CA ALA A 94 -8.31 0.40 0.59
C ALA A 94 -8.51 -0.48 -0.65
N GLY A 95 -7.84 -0.18 -1.76
CA GLY A 95 -7.96 -1.00 -2.96
C GLY A 95 -7.26 -2.35 -2.84
N ILE A 96 -6.08 -2.40 -2.21
CA ILE A 96 -5.39 -3.68 -1.96
C ILE A 96 -6.18 -4.54 -0.98
N ALA A 97 -6.71 -3.95 0.10
CA ALA A 97 -7.48 -4.67 1.10
C ALA A 97 -8.90 -4.99 0.62
N GLY A 98 -9.60 -4.00 0.07
CA GLY A 98 -11.01 -4.12 -0.33
C GLY A 98 -11.24 -4.95 -1.58
N ALA A 99 -10.31 -4.92 -2.56
CA ALA A 99 -10.41 -5.75 -3.76
C ALA A 99 -9.64 -7.08 -3.63
N GLY A 100 -8.63 -7.14 -2.76
CA GLY A 100 -7.81 -8.33 -2.58
C GLY A 100 -8.57 -9.50 -1.97
N LEU A 101 -9.30 -9.28 -0.88
CA LEU A 101 -10.06 -10.35 -0.23
C LEU A 101 -11.14 -10.95 -1.13
N PRO A 102 -12.01 -10.17 -1.82
CA PRO A 102 -12.95 -10.69 -2.79
C PRO A 102 -12.29 -11.49 -3.92
N LEU A 103 -11.13 -11.04 -4.41
CA LEU A 103 -10.37 -11.77 -5.42
C LEU A 103 -9.95 -13.17 -4.93
N PHE A 104 -9.45 -13.29 -3.69
CA PHE A 104 -9.12 -14.58 -3.08
C PHE A 104 -10.35 -15.47 -2.91
N GLN A 105 -11.50 -14.90 -2.54
CA GLN A 105 -12.75 -15.63 -2.40
C GLN A 105 -13.29 -16.14 -3.73
N GLN A 106 -13.10 -15.41 -4.82
CA GLN A 106 -13.45 -15.85 -6.17
C GLN A 106 -12.56 -17.00 -6.67
N MET A 107 -11.28 -17.00 -6.29
CA MET A 107 -10.32 -18.03 -6.67
C MET A 107 -10.47 -19.32 -5.84
N ILE A 108 -10.85 -19.17 -4.57
CA ILE A 108 -10.93 -20.27 -3.61
C ILE A 108 -12.35 -20.29 -3.01
N PRO A 109 -13.26 -21.17 -3.49
CA PRO A 109 -14.67 -21.19 -3.08
C PRO A 109 -14.88 -21.79 -1.67
N ARG A 110 -13.95 -21.60 -0.76
CA ARG A 110 -14.01 -21.96 0.66
C ARG A 110 -13.75 -20.71 1.50
N PRO A 111 -14.78 -20.04 2.06
CA PRO A 111 -14.64 -18.73 2.73
C PRO A 111 -13.60 -18.70 3.85
N GLY A 112 -13.53 -19.73 4.69
CA GLY A 112 -12.55 -19.80 5.77
C GLY A 112 -11.10 -19.91 5.26
N LEU A 113 -10.87 -20.71 4.21
CA LEU A 113 -9.53 -20.89 3.63
C LEU A 113 -9.08 -19.65 2.87
N SER A 114 -9.95 -19.05 2.06
CA SER A 114 -9.61 -17.82 1.31
C SER A 114 -9.29 -16.66 2.23
N THR A 115 -10.08 -16.47 3.29
CA THR A 115 -9.83 -15.41 4.29
C THR A 115 -8.54 -15.69 5.07
N GLY A 116 -8.30 -16.94 5.50
CA GLY A 116 -7.07 -17.32 6.19
C GLY A 116 -5.81 -17.11 5.34
N LEU A 117 -5.84 -17.52 4.07
CA LEU A 117 -4.74 -17.28 3.13
C LEU A 117 -4.51 -15.79 2.89
N TYR A 118 -5.56 -15.00 2.69
CA TYR A 118 -5.45 -13.57 2.54
C TYR A 118 -4.81 -12.92 3.78
N MET A 119 -5.26 -13.28 4.99
CA MET A 119 -4.68 -12.75 6.23
C MET A 119 -3.21 -13.16 6.39
N ASN A 120 -2.83 -14.36 5.94
CA ASN A 120 -1.43 -14.78 5.94
C ASN A 120 -0.56 -13.93 5.00
N THR A 121 -1.09 -13.42 3.88
CA THR A 121 -0.32 -12.51 3.02
C THR A 121 0.10 -11.23 3.76
N ARG A 122 -0.72 -10.74 4.69
CA ARG A 122 -0.37 -9.59 5.54
C ARG A 122 0.76 -9.94 6.51
N ARG A 123 0.72 -11.12 7.12
CA ARG A 123 1.79 -11.58 8.03
C ARG A 123 3.11 -11.78 7.30
N VAL A 124 3.06 -12.43 6.13
CA VAL A 124 4.24 -12.57 5.24
C VAL A 124 4.75 -11.19 4.82
N GLY A 125 3.85 -10.25 4.50
CA GLY A 125 4.20 -8.87 4.20
C GLY A 125 4.96 -8.20 5.34
N ALA A 126 4.52 -8.37 6.59
CA ALA A 126 5.20 -7.84 7.76
C ALA A 126 6.60 -8.46 7.96
N ILE A 127 6.76 -9.76 7.71
CA ILE A 127 8.08 -10.43 7.78
C ILE A 127 9.02 -9.88 6.69
N VAL A 128 8.52 -9.73 5.46
CA VAL A 128 9.32 -9.26 4.31
C VAL A 128 9.64 -7.76 4.41
N SER A 129 8.91 -7.00 5.22
CA SER A 129 9.21 -5.58 5.43
C SER A 129 10.61 -5.34 6.02
N GLY A 130 11.11 -6.22 6.89
CA GLY A 130 12.46 -6.13 7.44
C GLY A 130 13.55 -6.11 6.37
N PRO A 131 13.66 -7.13 5.50
CA PRO A 131 14.55 -7.12 4.34
C PRO A 131 14.39 -5.89 3.42
N ILE A 132 13.17 -5.41 3.19
CA ILE A 132 12.93 -4.20 2.37
C ILE A 132 13.56 -2.97 3.03
N ILE A 133 13.38 -2.82 4.34
CA ILE A 133 13.99 -1.73 5.13
C ILE A 133 15.52 -1.84 5.05
N ALA A 134 16.07 -3.04 5.26
CA ALA A 134 17.51 -3.25 5.21
C ALA A 134 18.10 -2.87 3.83
N ILE A 135 17.51 -3.35 2.74
CA ILE A 135 17.97 -3.04 1.37
C ILE A 135 17.82 -1.55 1.07
N GLY A 136 16.67 -0.95 1.42
CA GLY A 136 16.42 0.46 1.17
C GLY A 136 17.36 1.38 1.96
N SER A 137 17.74 1.01 3.17
CA SER A 137 18.66 1.78 4.00
C SER A 137 20.13 1.70 3.55
N LEU A 138 20.51 0.68 2.78
CA LEU A 138 21.85 0.56 2.20
C LEU A 138 22.10 1.58 1.07
N THR A 139 21.05 2.22 0.55
CA THR A 139 21.22 3.26 -0.45
C THR A 139 21.79 4.53 0.17
N THR A 140 22.54 5.30 -0.62
CA THR A 140 23.10 6.60 -0.21
C THR A 140 22.02 7.62 0.19
N LEU A 141 20.75 7.32 -0.08
CA LEU A 141 19.58 8.15 0.24
C LEU A 141 19.01 7.87 1.65
N GLY A 142 19.57 6.91 2.39
CA GLY A 142 19.11 6.57 3.74
C GLY A 142 17.63 6.17 3.77
N GLN A 143 16.86 6.75 4.69
CA GLN A 143 15.44 6.41 4.85
C GLN A 143 14.57 6.75 3.61
N ARG A 144 14.94 7.75 2.81
CA ARG A 144 14.28 8.07 1.52
C ARG A 144 14.40 6.92 0.52
N GLY A 145 15.54 6.20 0.54
CA GLY A 145 15.77 5.03 -0.28
C GLY A 145 14.80 3.88 0.01
N ILE A 146 14.33 3.75 1.26
CA ILE A 146 13.33 2.74 1.64
C ILE A 146 12.02 3.00 0.90
N PHE A 147 11.55 4.26 0.85
CA PHE A 147 10.31 4.60 0.13
C PHE A 147 10.45 4.42 -1.39
N LEU A 148 11.61 4.74 -1.96
CA LEU A 148 11.87 4.48 -3.38
C LEU A 148 11.89 2.98 -3.68
N THR A 149 12.45 2.17 -2.80
CA THR A 149 12.39 0.71 -2.92
C THR A 149 10.94 0.21 -2.87
N CYS A 150 10.10 0.75 -1.98
CA CYS A 150 8.68 0.46 -1.94
C CYS A 150 7.96 0.88 -3.23
N ALA A 151 8.31 2.03 -3.82
CA ALA A 151 7.75 2.48 -5.09
C ALA A 151 8.08 1.50 -6.23
N VAL A 152 9.36 1.06 -6.33
CA VAL A 152 9.80 0.06 -7.32
C VAL A 152 9.08 -1.27 -7.13
N LEU A 153 8.97 -1.77 -5.91
CA LEU A 153 8.25 -3.01 -5.62
C LEU A 153 6.75 -2.90 -5.97
N THR A 154 6.14 -1.75 -5.70
CA THR A 154 4.74 -1.50 -6.06
C THR A 154 4.57 -1.42 -7.58
N LEU A 155 5.54 -0.84 -8.30
CA LEU A 155 5.56 -0.83 -9.76
C LEU A 155 5.67 -2.25 -10.34
N VAL A 156 6.54 -3.08 -9.79
CA VAL A 156 6.62 -4.51 -10.18
C VAL A 156 5.29 -5.21 -9.94
N GLY A 157 4.63 -4.95 -8.80
CA GLY A 157 3.29 -5.45 -8.51
C GLY A 157 2.26 -5.01 -9.56
N LEU A 158 2.29 -3.74 -9.97
CA LEU A 158 1.43 -3.19 -11.02
C LEU A 158 1.67 -3.88 -12.37
N VAL A 159 2.92 -4.11 -12.75
CA VAL A 159 3.27 -4.82 -13.99
C VAL A 159 2.71 -6.24 -13.98
N ILE A 160 2.89 -6.98 -12.87
CA ILE A 160 2.33 -8.34 -12.72
C ILE A 160 0.81 -8.32 -12.89
N ILE A 161 0.10 -7.38 -12.26
CA ILE A 161 -1.36 -7.26 -12.35
C ILE A 161 -1.80 -6.92 -13.76
N THR A 162 -1.10 -6.02 -14.45
CA THR A 162 -1.45 -5.65 -15.83
C THR A 162 -1.24 -6.81 -16.81
N ILE A 163 -0.20 -7.62 -16.62
CA ILE A 163 0.01 -8.83 -17.39
C ILE A 163 -1.11 -9.86 -17.10
N ALA A 164 -1.41 -10.08 -15.82
CA ALA A 164 -2.48 -11.00 -15.42
C ALA A 164 -3.85 -10.60 -15.99
N ARG A 165 -4.15 -9.30 -16.09
CA ARG A 165 -5.38 -8.81 -16.73
C ARG A 165 -5.47 -9.14 -18.22
N ARG A 166 -4.34 -9.19 -18.92
CA ARG A 166 -4.30 -9.51 -20.36
C ARG A 166 -4.42 -11.01 -20.63
N THR A 167 -3.96 -11.84 -19.68
CA THR A 167 -3.95 -13.30 -19.83
C THR A 167 -5.26 -13.97 -19.39
N VAL A 168 -6.08 -13.28 -18.59
CA VAL A 168 -7.42 -13.75 -18.20
C VAL A 168 -8.45 -12.97 -19.04
N PRO A 169 -8.94 -13.52 -20.19
CA PRO A 169 -10.00 -12.88 -20.96
C PRO A 169 -11.25 -12.77 -20.10
N GLY A 170 -11.87 -11.59 -20.13
CA GLY A 170 -12.91 -11.17 -19.22
C GLY A 170 -14.02 -12.19 -18.94
N ARG A 171 -14.34 -12.31 -17.68
CA ARG A 171 -15.73 -12.49 -17.25
C ARG A 171 -16.27 -11.07 -17.02
N SER A 172 -16.86 -10.54 -18.10
CA SER A 172 -17.80 -9.42 -18.08
C SER A 172 -19.06 -9.85 -17.33
#